data_b3ac3346086b5ec898a556955384da80
#
_entry.id   b3ac3346086b5ec898a556955384da80
#
_cell.length_a   1.000
_cell.length_b   1.000
_cell.length_c   1.000
_cell.angle_alpha   90.00
_cell.angle_beta   90.00
_cell.angle_gamma   90.00
#
_symmetry.space_group_name_H-M   'P 1'
#
loop_
_entity.id
_entity.type
_entity.pdbx_description
1 polymer ?
#
loop_
_entity_poly.entity_id
_entity_poly.type
_entity_poly.pdbx_seq_one_letter_code
_entity_poly.pdbx_strand_id
1 'polypeptide(L)'
;MDRSERFSLQWDQFESNLGSKFADLRAGEHFSDVTLVSEDGQVIKAHKVLLSATSPVLDAILKAQDHPKPLLFIRGVHTDVLNSLLDFIYFGQVEYKSQFCLKVPNLSLIARC
;
A
#
# COMPACT_ATOMS: atom_id res chain seq x y z
N MET A 1 32.53 -3.28 23.99
CA MET A 1 31.22 -3.91 24.14
C MET A 1 31.39 -5.39 24.37
N ASP A 2 30.85 -5.89 25.43
CA ASP A 2 30.95 -7.29 25.77
C ASP A 2 29.97 -8.10 24.94
N ARG A 3 30.47 -9.07 24.18
CA ARG A 3 29.65 -9.90 23.33
C ARG A 3 28.87 -10.98 24.07
N SER A 4 29.22 -11.23 25.32
CA SER A 4 28.48 -12.20 26.13
C SER A 4 27.16 -11.66 26.64
N GLU A 5 26.99 -10.36 26.64
CA GLU A 5 25.74 -9.74 27.06
C GLU A 5 24.79 -9.60 25.87
N ARG A 6 23.58 -10.11 26.07
CA ARG A 6 22.53 -10.02 25.06
C ARG A 6 21.36 -9.26 25.61
N PHE A 7 20.87 -8.35 24.82
CA PHE A 7 19.68 -7.56 25.14
C PHE A 7 18.60 -7.85 24.12
N SER A 8 17.38 -7.94 24.60
CA SER A 8 16.22 -8.12 23.75
C SER A 8 15.39 -6.84 23.81
N LEU A 9 15.13 -6.30 22.64
CA LEU A 9 14.25 -5.14 22.52
C LEU A 9 12.97 -5.59 21.83
N GLN A 10 11.85 -5.26 22.44
CA GLN A 10 10.55 -5.53 21.87
C GLN A 10 9.77 -4.23 21.77
N TRP A 11 9.18 -4.03 20.61
CA TRP A 11 8.30 -2.91 20.39
C TRP A 11 6.87 -3.40 20.56
N ASP A 12 6.25 -3.07 21.67
CA ASP A 12 4.88 -3.47 21.96
C ASP A 12 3.93 -2.90 20.92
N GLN A 13 3.01 -3.75 20.45
CA GLN A 13 2.03 -3.36 19.45
C GLN A 13 2.68 -2.85 18.16
N PHE A 14 3.79 -3.46 17.78
CA PHE A 14 4.55 -3.05 16.61
C PHE A 14 3.68 -2.96 15.35
N GLU A 15 2.92 -4.00 15.08
CA GLU A 15 2.12 -4.06 13.86
C GLU A 15 1.05 -2.97 13.81
N SER A 16 0.31 -2.78 14.91
CA SER A 16 -0.76 -1.79 14.94
C SER A 16 -0.21 -0.36 14.94
N ASN A 17 0.87 -0.13 15.66
CA ASN A 17 1.50 1.20 15.70
C ASN A 17 2.09 1.58 14.35
N LEU A 18 2.79 0.65 13.72
CA LEU A 18 3.41 0.93 12.44
C LEU A 18 2.37 1.16 11.35
N GLY A 19 1.34 0.31 11.30
CA GLY A 19 0.25 0.48 10.33
C GLY A 19 -0.47 1.81 10.49
N SER A 20 -0.75 2.19 11.74
CA SER A 20 -1.40 3.45 12.03
C SER A 20 -0.56 4.64 11.56
N LYS A 21 0.76 4.58 11.79
CA LYS A 21 1.66 5.64 11.34
C LYS A 21 1.75 5.74 9.83
N PHE A 22 1.79 4.62 9.14
CA PHE A 22 1.78 4.64 7.68
C PHE A 22 0.48 5.22 7.14
N ALA A 23 -0.64 4.91 7.78
CA ALA A 23 -1.93 5.46 7.38
C ALA A 23 -1.96 6.98 7.58
N ASP A 24 -1.40 7.48 8.67
CA ASP A 24 -1.29 8.92 8.91
C ASP A 24 -0.43 9.61 7.87
N LEU A 25 0.69 8.99 7.49
CA LEU A 25 1.57 9.54 6.47
C LEU A 25 0.87 9.58 5.11
N ARG A 26 0.06 8.57 4.81
CA ARG A 26 -0.72 8.56 3.58
C ARG A 26 -1.77 9.67 3.58
N ALA A 27 -2.50 9.83 4.67
CA ALA A 27 -3.55 10.85 4.77
C ALA A 27 -2.99 12.26 4.63
N GLY A 28 -1.80 12.52 5.17
CA GLY A 28 -1.13 13.81 5.04
C GLY A 28 -0.27 13.94 3.80
N GLU A 29 -0.21 12.90 2.97
CA GLU A 29 0.63 12.85 1.76
C GLU A 29 2.12 13.08 2.07
N HIS A 30 2.56 12.68 3.25
CA HIS A 30 3.96 12.80 3.66
C HIS A 30 4.78 11.62 3.16
N PHE A 31 5.95 11.92 2.62
CA PHE A 31 6.91 10.93 2.14
C PHE A 31 6.37 10.04 1.01
N SER A 32 5.30 10.48 0.35
CA SER A 32 4.79 9.75 -0.80
C SER A 32 5.81 9.82 -1.94
N ASP A 33 6.05 8.68 -2.56
CA ASP A 33 7.03 8.56 -3.64
C ASP A 33 6.47 7.85 -4.86
N VAL A 34 5.15 7.70 -4.92
CA VAL A 34 4.46 7.16 -6.09
C VAL A 34 3.09 7.80 -6.19
N THR A 35 2.66 8.03 -7.41
CA THR A 35 1.35 8.59 -7.70
C THR A 35 0.54 7.54 -8.46
N LEU A 36 -0.65 7.25 -7.97
CA LEU A 36 -1.58 6.34 -8.63
C LEU A 36 -2.71 7.16 -9.25
N VAL A 37 -3.08 6.80 -10.46
CA VAL A 37 -4.20 7.44 -11.15
C VAL A 37 -5.24 6.39 -11.44
N SER A 38 -6.46 6.61 -10.96
CA SER A 38 -7.57 5.70 -11.17
C SER A 38 -8.14 5.84 -12.58
N GLU A 39 -8.99 4.88 -12.96
CA GLU A 39 -9.62 4.90 -14.28
C GLU A 39 -10.43 6.17 -14.52
N ASP A 40 -11.03 6.72 -13.46
CA ASP A 40 -11.81 7.97 -13.54
C ASP A 40 -10.95 9.22 -13.41
N GLY A 41 -9.62 9.08 -13.45
CA GLY A 41 -8.71 10.22 -13.52
C GLY A 41 -8.33 10.85 -12.19
N GLN A 42 -8.68 10.24 -11.07
CA GLN A 42 -8.31 10.77 -9.76
C GLN A 42 -6.88 10.41 -9.40
N VAL A 43 -6.19 11.34 -8.76
CA VAL A 43 -4.79 11.20 -8.38
C VAL A 43 -4.69 10.86 -6.91
N ILE A 44 -3.98 9.80 -6.58
CA ILE A 44 -3.82 9.32 -5.21
C ILE A 44 -2.34 9.10 -4.94
N LYS A 45 -1.84 9.66 -3.84
CA LYS A 45 -0.45 9.50 -3.43
C LYS A 45 -0.29 8.27 -2.55
N ALA A 46 0.80 7.58 -2.72
CA ALA A 46 1.06 6.36 -1.96
C ALA A 46 2.56 6.18 -1.72
N HIS A 47 2.92 5.08 -1.08
CA HIS A 47 4.29 4.77 -0.72
C HIS A 47 4.73 3.48 -1.42
N LYS A 48 5.82 3.56 -2.18
CA LYS A 48 6.34 2.42 -2.94
C LYS A 48 6.58 1.20 -2.05
N VAL A 49 7.14 1.42 -0.88
CA VAL A 49 7.54 0.33 0.00
C VAL A 49 6.33 -0.52 0.42
N LEU A 50 5.20 0.11 0.66
CA LEU A 50 3.99 -0.61 1.04
C LEU A 50 3.36 -1.33 -0.15
N LEU A 51 3.34 -0.68 -1.30
CA LEU A 51 2.83 -1.30 -2.52
C LEU A 51 3.67 -2.53 -2.91
N SER A 52 4.98 -2.39 -2.83
CA SER A 52 5.90 -3.49 -3.15
C SER A 52 5.76 -4.64 -2.17
N ALA A 53 5.59 -4.34 -0.89
CA ALA A 53 5.48 -5.36 0.14
C ALA A 53 4.20 -6.19 0.01
N THR A 54 3.15 -5.61 -0.53
CA THR A 54 1.84 -6.25 -0.56
C THR A 54 1.45 -6.83 -1.90
N SER A 55 2.06 -6.37 -3.00
CA SER A 55 1.70 -6.83 -4.34
C SER A 55 2.94 -7.21 -5.13
N PRO A 56 3.10 -8.48 -5.49
CA PRO A 56 4.23 -8.90 -6.33
C PRO A 56 4.25 -8.20 -7.68
N VAL A 57 3.10 -7.89 -8.25
CA VAL A 57 3.03 -7.21 -9.54
C VAL A 57 3.50 -5.77 -9.41
N LEU A 58 3.02 -5.05 -8.39
CA LEU A 58 3.47 -3.69 -8.16
C LEU A 58 4.95 -3.65 -7.80
N ASP A 59 5.41 -4.63 -7.03
CA ASP A 59 6.84 -4.75 -6.70
C ASP A 59 7.68 -4.85 -7.97
N ALA A 60 7.31 -5.71 -8.89
CA ALA A 60 8.03 -5.88 -10.15
C ALA A 60 8.00 -4.60 -10.99
N ILE A 61 6.86 -3.95 -11.08
CA ILE A 61 6.71 -2.72 -11.85
C ILE A 61 7.57 -1.61 -11.24
N LEU A 62 7.50 -1.44 -9.93
CA LEU A 62 8.23 -0.36 -9.25
C LEU A 62 9.74 -0.58 -9.27
N LYS A 63 10.18 -1.83 -9.16
CA LYS A 63 11.61 -2.14 -9.26
C LYS A 63 12.17 -1.91 -10.66
N ALA A 64 11.34 -2.01 -11.68
CA ALA A 64 11.74 -1.77 -13.05
C ALA A 64 11.79 -0.29 -13.41
N GLN A 65 11.27 0.58 -12.55
CA GLN A 65 11.25 2.01 -12.80
C GLN A 65 12.51 2.68 -12.28
N ASP A 66 13.11 3.53 -13.11
CA ASP A 66 14.26 4.34 -12.72
C ASP A 66 13.85 5.68 -12.12
N HIS A 67 12.62 6.10 -12.34
CA HIS A 67 12.15 7.38 -11.87
C HIS A 67 11.91 7.35 -10.36
N PRO A 68 12.39 8.34 -9.59
CA PRO A 68 12.22 8.34 -8.13
C PRO A 68 10.78 8.50 -7.68
N LYS A 69 9.94 9.12 -8.51
CA LYS A 69 8.53 9.34 -8.19
C LYS A 69 7.65 8.99 -9.40
N PRO A 70 7.50 7.69 -9.70
CA PRO A 70 6.72 7.31 -10.87
C PRO A 70 5.23 7.58 -10.70
N LEU A 71 4.56 7.68 -11.82
CA LEU A 71 3.11 7.76 -11.90
C LEU A 71 2.60 6.47 -12.52
N LEU A 72 1.68 5.80 -11.85
CA LEU A 72 1.09 4.56 -12.34
C LEU A 72 -0.39 4.77 -12.61
N PHE A 73 -0.80 4.51 -13.84
CA PHE A 73 -2.21 4.51 -14.20
C PHE A 73 -2.79 3.11 -13.97
N ILE A 74 -3.78 3.03 -13.10
CA ILE A 74 -4.40 1.74 -12.74
C ILE A 74 -5.64 1.54 -13.57
N ARG A 75 -5.49 0.84 -14.66
CA ARG A 75 -6.54 0.63 -15.62
C ARG A 75 -7.65 -0.23 -15.06
N GLY A 76 -8.89 0.19 -15.26
CA GLY A 76 -10.05 -0.57 -14.85
C GLY A 76 -10.42 -0.46 -13.39
N VAL A 77 -9.74 0.39 -12.63
CA VAL A 77 -9.99 0.56 -11.21
C VAL A 77 -10.41 1.99 -10.93
N HIS A 78 -11.65 2.16 -10.49
CA HIS A 78 -12.16 3.47 -10.13
C HIS A 78 -11.69 3.88 -8.74
N THR A 79 -11.82 5.17 -8.44
CA THR A 79 -11.34 5.77 -7.19
C THR A 79 -11.81 5.03 -5.95
N ASP A 80 -13.09 4.67 -5.90
CA ASP A 80 -13.65 3.99 -4.73
C ASP A 80 -12.96 2.67 -4.45
N VAL A 81 -12.74 1.88 -5.51
CA VAL A 81 -12.08 0.59 -5.40
C VAL A 81 -10.61 0.79 -5.05
N LEU A 82 -9.97 1.78 -5.67
CA LEU A 82 -8.56 2.05 -5.41
C LEU A 82 -8.34 2.49 -3.96
N ASN A 83 -9.20 3.35 -3.44
CA ASN A 83 -9.12 3.75 -2.04
C ASN A 83 -9.34 2.58 -1.09
N SER A 84 -10.30 1.71 -1.39
CA SER A 84 -10.52 0.51 -0.58
C SER A 84 -9.31 -0.42 -0.61
N LEU A 85 -8.69 -0.55 -1.77
CA LEU A 85 -7.49 -1.35 -1.92
C LEU A 85 -6.33 -0.80 -1.09
N LEU A 86 -6.16 0.52 -1.11
CA LEU A 86 -5.12 1.17 -0.32
C LEU A 86 -5.41 1.06 1.17
N ASP A 87 -6.67 1.16 1.58
CA ASP A 87 -7.04 0.93 2.98
C ASP A 87 -6.64 -0.49 3.41
N PHE A 88 -6.87 -1.47 2.56
CA PHE A 88 -6.45 -2.83 2.83
C PHE A 88 -4.92 -2.93 2.97
N ILE A 89 -4.20 -2.27 2.08
CA ILE A 89 -2.73 -2.30 2.09
C ILE A 89 -2.18 -1.64 3.36
N TYR A 90 -2.77 -0.53 3.78
CA TYR A 90 -2.24 0.24 4.91
C TYR A 90 -2.73 -0.26 6.26
N PHE A 91 -3.94 -0.79 6.33
CA PHE A 91 -4.54 -1.25 7.59
C PHE A 91 -4.60 -2.77 7.74
N GLY A 92 -4.41 -3.49 6.65
CA GLY A 92 -4.54 -4.95 6.67
C GLY A 92 -5.97 -5.44 6.59
N GLN A 93 -6.93 -4.54 6.57
CA GLN A 93 -8.33 -4.90 6.43
C GLN A 93 -9.11 -3.74 5.82
N VAL A 94 -10.20 -4.06 5.16
CA VAL A 94 -11.07 -3.06 4.57
C VAL A 94 -12.50 -3.59 4.58
N GLU A 95 -13.45 -2.69 4.81
CA GLU A 95 -14.87 -3.00 4.67
C GLU A 95 -15.34 -2.52 3.31
N TYR A 96 -16.04 -3.38 2.61
CA TYR A 96 -16.63 -3.02 1.33
C TYR A 96 -17.97 -3.72 1.19
N LYS A 97 -18.81 -3.13 0.34
CA LYS A 97 -20.11 -3.72 0.05
C LYS A 97 -19.94 -4.95 -0.81
N SER A 98 -20.75 -5.97 -0.58
CA SER A 98 -20.61 -7.24 -1.29
C SER A 98 -20.76 -7.13 -2.80
N GLN A 99 -21.42 -6.08 -3.28
CA GLN A 99 -21.52 -5.82 -4.72
C GLN A 99 -20.22 -5.28 -5.32
N PHE A 100 -19.28 -4.85 -4.49
CA PHE A 100 -17.98 -4.44 -4.96
C PHE A 100 -17.04 -5.63 -4.91
N CYS A 101 -16.99 -6.31 -6.01
CA CYS A 101 -16.00 -7.35 -6.15
C CYS A 101 -14.66 -6.68 -6.44
N LEU A 102 -13.74 -6.77 -5.49
CA LEU A 102 -12.42 -6.18 -5.67
C LEU A 102 -11.59 -7.04 -6.62
N LYS A 103 -12.07 -7.18 -7.84
CA LYS A 103 -11.29 -7.84 -8.88
C LYS A 103 -10.34 -6.81 -9.46
N VAL A 104 -9.12 -6.88 -9.02
CA VAL A 104 -8.08 -6.03 -9.56
C VAL A 104 -7.16 -6.92 -10.36
N PRO A 105 -7.33 -6.98 -11.69
CA PRO A 105 -6.48 -7.81 -12.53
C PRO A 105 -5.03 -7.38 -12.38
N ASN A 106 -4.15 -8.35 -12.28
CA ASN A 106 -2.70 -8.12 -12.26
C ASN A 106 -2.14 -7.48 -10.98
N LEU A 107 -2.94 -7.32 -9.94
CA LEU A 107 -2.40 -6.82 -8.67
C LEU A 107 -2.12 -7.92 -7.67
N SER A 108 -2.51 -9.15 -7.96
CA SER A 108 -2.25 -10.32 -7.12
C SER A 108 -2.69 -10.17 -5.67
N LEU A 109 -3.54 -9.20 -5.41
CA LEU A 109 -4.13 -9.03 -4.09
C LEU A 109 -5.33 -9.94 -3.99
N ILE A 110 -5.46 -10.60 -2.87
CA ILE A 110 -6.57 -11.51 -2.66
C ILE A 110 -7.81 -10.68 -2.38
N ALA A 111 -8.59 -10.46 -3.41
CA ALA A 111 -9.90 -9.88 -3.26
C ALA A 111 -10.91 -11.02 -3.41
N ARG A 112 -11.64 -11.30 -2.36
CA ARG A 112 -12.70 -12.28 -2.39
C ARG A 112 -14.03 -11.56 -2.34
N CYS A 113 -14.82 -11.89 -3.29
CA CYS A 113 -16.17 -11.36 -3.33
C CYS A 113 -17.11 -12.29 -2.59
#